data_f86b5cea3c78b1d563b3b5fa0a7a59ed
#
_entry.id   f86b5cea3c78b1d563b3b5fa0a7a59ed
#
_cell.length_a   1.000
_cell.length_b   1.000
_cell.length_c   1.000
_cell.angle_alpha   90.00
_cell.angle_beta   90.00
_cell.angle_gamma   90.00
#
_symmetry.space_group_name_H-M   'P 1'
#
loop_
_entity.id
_entity.type
_entity.pdbx_description
1 polymer ?
#
loop_
_entity_poly.entity_id
_entity_poly.type
_entity_poly.pdbx_seq_one_letter_code
_entity_poly.pdbx_strand_id
1 'polypeptide(L)'
;MDTFLAAATKREVRGYSDRPVPDAAVRRILEAGRIAGSSRNRQPWRFLVVGDPGVRERVAEAVFAPGNVRSAALVVAVAVRGGGPVGLEEDERPVIVLTFGYPAGACDPQRRSPEEWVAGADRKAFEEVVRRL
;
A
#
# COMPACT_ATOMS: atom_id res chain seq x y z
N MET A 1 1.48 -8.96 -16.79
CA MET A 1 1.59 -9.80 -15.56
C MET A 1 0.17 -10.24 -15.24
N ASP A 2 -0.03 -11.52 -15.03
CA ASP A 2 -1.32 -12.09 -14.59
C ASP A 2 -1.69 -11.51 -13.21
N THR A 3 -2.98 -11.28 -12.98
CA THR A 3 -3.51 -10.71 -11.72
C THR A 3 -3.21 -11.62 -10.54
N PHE A 4 -3.33 -12.93 -10.70
CA PHE A 4 -3.02 -13.88 -9.64
C PHE A 4 -1.53 -13.89 -9.31
N LEU A 5 -0.66 -13.84 -10.32
CA LEU A 5 0.78 -13.69 -10.12
C LEU A 5 1.11 -12.40 -9.37
N ALA A 6 0.46 -11.28 -9.72
CA ALA A 6 0.67 -10.01 -9.01
C ALA A 6 0.30 -10.11 -7.52
N ALA A 7 -0.80 -10.79 -7.19
CA ALA A 7 -1.21 -11.03 -5.81
C ALA A 7 -0.25 -11.98 -5.07
N ALA A 8 0.15 -13.10 -5.71
CA ALA A 8 1.03 -14.12 -5.14
C ALA A 8 2.45 -13.59 -4.90
N THR A 9 2.93 -12.68 -5.75
CA THR A 9 4.27 -12.10 -5.67
C THR A 9 4.35 -10.82 -4.84
N LYS A 10 3.21 -10.25 -4.42
CA LYS A 10 3.20 -9.07 -3.56
C LYS A 10 4.01 -9.36 -2.29
N ARG A 11 4.97 -8.50 -2.02
CA ARG A 11 5.83 -8.58 -0.82
C ARG A 11 5.83 -7.24 -0.10
N GLU A 12 5.95 -7.31 1.21
CA GLU A 12 6.19 -6.13 2.03
C GLU A 12 7.68 -5.84 2.04
N VAL A 13 8.09 -4.91 1.22
CA VAL A 13 9.47 -4.43 1.18
C VAL A 13 9.70 -3.51 2.35
N ARG A 14 10.74 -3.77 3.14
CA ARG A 14 11.13 -2.97 4.32
C ARG A 14 12.42 -2.20 4.13
N GLY A 15 13.08 -2.37 3.02
CA GLY A 15 14.26 -1.63 2.62
C GLY A 15 14.17 -1.22 1.16
N TYR A 16 14.19 0.07 0.91
CA TYR A 16 14.08 0.65 -0.42
C TYR A 16 15.44 1.13 -0.91
N SER A 17 15.65 1.09 -2.22
CA SER A 17 16.79 1.76 -2.87
C SER A 17 16.50 3.25 -3.02
N ASP A 18 17.56 4.04 -3.22
CA ASP A 18 17.45 5.49 -3.42
C ASP A 18 16.84 5.87 -4.78
N ARG A 19 16.45 4.87 -5.58
CA ARG A 19 15.83 5.10 -6.90
C ARG A 19 14.48 5.79 -6.73
N PRO A 20 14.27 6.98 -7.34
CA PRO A 20 12.98 7.68 -7.26
C PRO A 20 11.89 6.92 -8.02
N VAL A 21 10.67 7.03 -7.54
CA VAL A 21 9.48 6.57 -8.28
C VAL A 21 9.12 7.66 -9.30
N PRO A 22 9.12 7.37 -10.61
CA PRO A 22 8.77 8.35 -11.62
C PRO A 22 7.34 8.89 -11.45
N ASP A 23 7.10 10.15 -11.77
CA ASP A 23 5.78 10.80 -11.64
C ASP A 23 4.67 10.04 -12.35
N ALA A 24 4.96 9.49 -13.53
CA ALA A 24 4.01 8.65 -14.26
C ALA A 24 3.60 7.40 -13.47
N ALA A 25 4.53 6.80 -12.72
CA ALA A 25 4.23 5.65 -11.87
C ALA A 25 3.46 6.08 -10.61
N VAL A 26 3.82 7.21 -10.00
CA VAL A 26 3.07 7.80 -8.88
C VAL A 26 1.61 8.03 -9.30
N ARG A 27 1.40 8.67 -10.46
CA ARG A 27 0.05 8.91 -11.00
C ARG A 27 -0.72 7.61 -11.21
N ARG A 28 -0.11 6.57 -11.76
CA ARG A 28 -0.75 5.26 -11.97
C ARG A 28 -1.13 4.59 -10.65
N ILE A 29 -0.28 4.67 -9.62
CA ILE A 29 -0.56 4.14 -8.28
C ILE A 29 -1.79 4.84 -7.67
N LEU A 30 -1.81 6.16 -7.72
CA LEU A 30 -2.93 6.95 -7.17
C LEU A 30 -4.22 6.72 -7.95
N GLU A 31 -4.12 6.61 -9.28
CA GLU A 31 -5.27 6.32 -10.15
C GLU A 31 -5.86 4.93 -9.88
N ALA A 32 -5.03 3.92 -9.66
CA ALA A 32 -5.49 2.59 -9.26
C ALA A 32 -6.28 2.63 -7.94
N GLY A 33 -5.84 3.43 -6.98
CA GLY A 33 -6.58 3.67 -5.75
C GLY A 33 -7.90 4.43 -5.99
N ARG A 34 -7.86 5.45 -6.83
CA ARG A 34 -9.03 6.30 -7.15
C ARG A 34 -10.17 5.51 -7.80
N ILE A 35 -9.86 4.58 -8.69
CA ILE A 35 -10.88 3.75 -9.40
C ILE A 35 -11.35 2.54 -8.59
N ALA A 36 -10.82 2.32 -7.38
CA ALA A 36 -11.30 1.24 -6.52
C ALA A 36 -12.80 1.42 -6.21
N GLY A 37 -13.53 0.30 -6.11
CA GLY A 37 -14.95 0.32 -5.80
C GLY A 37 -15.24 0.74 -4.36
N SER A 38 -16.37 1.39 -4.13
CA SER A 38 -16.87 1.70 -2.79
C SER A 38 -18.37 1.48 -2.70
N SER A 39 -18.84 1.16 -1.49
CA SER A 39 -20.28 0.99 -1.23
C SER A 39 -21.05 2.24 -1.66
N ARG A 40 -22.07 2.05 -2.50
CA ARG A 40 -22.89 3.12 -3.08
C ARG A 40 -22.07 4.22 -3.78
N ASN A 41 -20.87 3.89 -4.27
CA ASN A 41 -19.95 4.83 -4.91
C ASN A 41 -19.63 6.06 -4.06
N ARG A 42 -19.57 5.93 -2.75
CA ARG A 42 -19.33 7.05 -1.82
C ARG A 42 -17.91 7.62 -1.88
N GLN A 43 -16.94 6.84 -2.33
CA GLN A 43 -15.53 7.24 -2.50
C GLN A 43 -14.97 8.00 -1.29
N PRO A 44 -15.01 7.44 -0.08
CA PRO A 44 -14.74 8.15 1.15
C PRO A 44 -13.26 8.45 1.40
N TRP A 45 -12.39 7.94 0.56
CA TRP A 45 -10.95 8.04 0.71
C TRP A 45 -10.38 9.33 0.14
N ARG A 46 -9.28 9.75 0.72
CA ARG A 46 -8.36 10.76 0.21
C ARG A 46 -6.94 10.23 0.26
N PHE A 47 -6.18 10.46 -0.79
CA PHE A 47 -4.77 10.10 -0.87
C PHE A 47 -3.92 11.35 -0.64
N LEU A 48 -3.10 11.31 0.39
CA LEU A 48 -2.19 12.40 0.78
C LEU A 48 -0.77 11.96 0.45
N VAL A 49 -0.18 12.56 -0.57
CA VAL A 49 1.22 12.31 -0.94
C VAL A 49 2.11 13.12 -0.01
N VAL A 50 2.95 12.43 0.75
CA VAL A 50 3.82 13.04 1.75
C VAL A 50 5.17 13.39 1.10
N GLY A 51 5.30 14.62 0.64
CA GLY A 51 6.52 15.13 0.01
C GLY A 51 7.41 15.95 0.94
N ASP A 52 6.84 16.66 1.92
CA ASP A 52 7.59 17.47 2.86
C ASP A 52 8.34 16.61 3.87
N PRO A 53 9.66 16.83 4.08
CA PRO A 53 10.48 16.03 5.00
C PRO A 53 10.00 16.11 6.46
N GLY A 54 9.55 17.27 6.93
CA GLY A 54 9.05 17.44 8.29
C GLY A 54 7.74 16.72 8.52
N VAL A 55 6.84 16.74 7.53
CA VAL A 55 5.60 15.94 7.56
C VAL A 55 5.95 14.46 7.54
N ARG A 56 6.88 14.04 6.70
CA ARG A 56 7.33 12.64 6.62
C ARG A 56 7.86 12.14 7.95
N GLU A 57 8.66 12.94 8.66
CA GLU A 57 9.18 12.52 9.95
C GLU A 57 8.05 12.37 11.00
N ARG A 58 7.10 13.29 11.06
CA ARG A 58 5.94 13.16 11.95
C ARG A 58 5.09 11.92 11.61
N VAL A 59 4.95 11.59 10.33
CA VAL A 59 4.28 10.35 9.91
C VAL A 59 5.08 9.12 10.34
N ALA A 60 6.41 9.15 10.20
CA ALA A 60 7.28 8.07 10.63
C ALA A 60 7.17 7.80 12.14
N GLU A 61 7.11 8.85 12.95
CA GLU A 61 6.94 8.74 14.41
C GLU A 61 5.57 8.16 14.82
N ALA A 62 4.55 8.36 13.98
CA ALA A 62 3.18 7.92 14.26
C ALA A 62 2.87 6.48 13.82
N VAL A 63 3.78 5.81 13.09
CA VAL A 63 3.54 4.45 12.56
C VAL A 63 4.37 3.39 13.27
N PHE A 64 3.91 2.15 13.21
CA PHE A 64 4.60 1.01 13.81
C PHE A 64 6.00 0.74 13.22
N ALA A 65 6.21 1.03 11.93
CA ALA A 65 7.46 0.76 11.23
C ALA A 65 8.07 2.05 10.62
N PRO A 66 8.64 2.94 11.44
CA PRO A 66 9.12 4.25 10.99
C PRO A 66 10.20 4.18 9.90
N GLY A 67 11.04 3.17 9.93
CA GLY A 67 12.08 2.95 8.93
C GLY A 67 11.54 2.80 7.50
N ASN A 68 10.37 2.21 7.34
CA ASN A 68 9.73 2.07 6.03
C ASN A 68 9.35 3.45 5.46
N VAL A 69 8.82 4.34 6.30
CA VAL A 69 8.42 5.69 5.89
C VAL A 69 9.64 6.54 5.56
N ARG A 70 10.70 6.45 6.37
CA ARG A 70 11.93 7.22 6.15
C ARG A 70 12.67 6.82 4.88
N SER A 71 12.72 5.52 4.58
CA SER A 71 13.47 4.99 3.42
C SER A 71 12.67 4.95 2.11
N ALA A 72 11.34 5.03 2.15
CA ALA A 72 10.53 4.91 0.95
C ALA A 72 10.70 6.08 -0.02
N ALA A 73 10.74 5.79 -1.32
CA ALA A 73 10.78 6.83 -2.35
C ALA A 73 9.44 7.58 -2.48
N LEU A 74 8.32 6.93 -2.15
CA LEU A 74 6.99 7.53 -2.14
C LEU A 74 6.23 7.09 -0.89
N VAL A 75 5.65 8.05 -0.18
CA VAL A 75 4.78 7.81 0.97
C VAL A 75 3.40 8.39 0.69
N VAL A 76 2.37 7.58 0.84
CA VAL A 76 0.97 7.97 0.66
C VAL A 76 0.19 7.61 1.91
N ALA A 77 -0.35 8.60 2.58
CA ALA A 77 -1.33 8.37 3.63
C ALA A 77 -2.73 8.31 3.02
N VAL A 78 -3.51 7.33 3.42
CA VAL A 78 -4.92 7.21 3.04
C VAL A 78 -5.75 7.65 4.23
N ALA A 79 -6.49 8.72 4.04
CA ALA A 79 -7.49 9.19 4.97
C ALA A 79 -8.88 8.75 4.51
N VAL A 80 -9.75 8.48 5.45
CA VAL A 80 -11.15 8.12 5.20
C VAL A 80 -12.05 9.06 5.98
N ARG A 81 -13.08 9.56 5.32
CA ARG A 81 -14.14 10.30 5.99
C ARG A 81 -14.92 9.36 6.89
N GLY A 82 -15.03 9.70 8.16
CA GLY A 82 -15.93 9.04 9.09
C GLY A 82 -17.38 9.17 8.66
N GLY A 83 -18.24 8.29 9.11
CA GLY A 83 -19.68 8.36 8.84
C GLY A 83 -20.43 9.44 9.61
N GLY A 84 -19.75 10.46 10.12
CA GLY A 84 -20.31 11.57 10.88
C GLY A 84 -20.75 12.75 10.02
N PRO A 85 -21.51 13.70 10.56
CA PRO A 85 -21.99 14.89 9.85
C PRO A 85 -20.92 15.97 9.67
N VAL A 86 -19.64 15.68 9.97
CA VAL A 86 -18.58 16.69 10.08
C VAL A 86 -17.80 16.82 8.78
N GLY A 87 -17.35 18.00 8.49
CA GLY A 87 -16.57 18.34 7.30
C GLY A 87 -15.18 17.71 7.32
N LEU A 88 -14.53 17.81 6.19
CA LEU A 88 -13.33 17.08 5.86
C LEU A 88 -12.15 17.28 6.82
N GLU A 89 -12.00 18.48 7.34
CA GLU A 89 -10.86 18.86 8.15
C GLU A 89 -10.96 18.35 9.59
N GLU A 90 -12.17 18.01 10.05
CA GLU A 90 -12.38 17.57 11.45
C GLU A 90 -12.68 16.07 11.58
N ASP A 91 -13.23 15.42 10.55
CA ASP A 91 -13.60 14.00 10.62
C ASP A 91 -12.79 13.06 9.72
N GLU A 92 -11.84 13.59 8.97
CA GLU A 92 -10.85 12.77 8.27
C GLU A 92 -9.83 12.23 9.25
N ARG A 93 -9.67 10.92 9.23
CA ARG A 93 -8.60 10.27 9.99
C ARG A 93 -7.75 9.39 9.06
N PRO A 94 -6.44 9.40 9.23
CA PRO A 94 -5.59 8.48 8.52
C PRO A 94 -5.92 7.05 8.97
N VAL A 95 -6.09 6.16 8.00
CA VAL A 95 -6.41 4.74 8.25
C VAL A 95 -5.19 3.88 7.99
N ILE A 96 -4.41 4.24 6.97
CA ILE A 96 -3.23 3.48 6.58
C ILE A 96 -2.19 4.40 5.94
N VAL A 97 -0.93 4.08 6.16
CA VAL A 97 0.20 4.67 5.44
C VAL A 97 0.78 3.61 4.53
N LEU A 98 0.84 3.91 3.25
CA LEU A 98 1.41 3.07 2.21
C LEU A 98 2.77 3.62 1.81
N THR A 99 3.76 2.75 1.74
CA THR A 99 5.11 3.08 1.30
C THR A 99 5.41 2.36 0.00
N PHE A 100 5.99 3.07 -0.95
CA PHE A 100 6.34 2.54 -2.26
C PHE A 100 7.79 2.89 -2.60
N GLY A 101 8.41 2.05 -3.39
CA GLY A 101 9.77 2.24 -3.86
C GLY A 101 10.27 0.99 -4.55
N TYR A 102 11.50 1.05 -5.02
CA TYR A 102 12.18 -0.11 -5.55
C TYR A 102 12.92 -0.82 -4.40
N PRO A 103 12.85 -2.17 -4.32
CA PRO A 103 13.55 -2.89 -3.26
C PRO A 103 15.06 -2.68 -3.35
N ALA A 104 15.73 -2.60 -2.20
CA ALA A 104 17.20 -2.51 -2.13
C ALA A 104 17.88 -3.79 -2.63
N GLY A 105 17.22 -4.94 -2.50
CA GLY A 105 17.69 -6.24 -3.02
C GLY A 105 17.03 -6.63 -4.33
N ALA A 106 17.63 -7.60 -5.04
CA ALA A 106 17.06 -8.15 -6.27
C ALA A 106 15.68 -8.76 -6.02
N CYS A 107 14.70 -8.38 -6.83
CA CYS A 107 13.35 -8.91 -6.82
C CYS A 107 12.91 -9.22 -8.26
N ASP A 108 12.76 -10.50 -8.57
CA ASP A 108 12.19 -10.95 -9.83
C ASP A 108 10.90 -11.74 -9.53
N PRO A 109 9.72 -11.15 -9.77
CA PRO A 109 8.45 -11.83 -9.55
C PRO A 109 8.20 -13.00 -10.52
N GLN A 110 8.88 -13.02 -11.65
CA GLN A 110 8.69 -14.05 -12.69
C GLN A 110 9.61 -15.26 -12.52
N ARG A 111 10.52 -15.26 -11.55
CA ARG A 111 11.45 -16.37 -11.30
C ARG A 111 10.80 -17.67 -10.83
N ARG A 112 9.54 -17.64 -10.45
CA ARG A 112 8.75 -18.78 -9.98
C ARG A 112 7.34 -18.69 -10.54
N SER A 113 6.66 -19.82 -10.66
CA SER A 113 5.25 -19.86 -10.97
C SER A 113 4.40 -19.27 -9.83
N PRO A 114 3.15 -18.88 -10.09
CA PRO A 114 2.22 -18.43 -9.03
C PRO A 114 2.04 -19.49 -7.93
N GLU A 115 1.97 -20.77 -8.27
CA GLU A 115 1.80 -21.88 -7.36
C GLU A 115 3.02 -22.06 -6.45
N GLU A 116 4.23 -21.93 -6.99
CA GLU A 116 5.47 -21.97 -6.22
C GLU A 116 5.57 -20.79 -5.25
N TRP A 117 5.09 -19.61 -5.67
CA TRP A 117 5.02 -18.45 -4.78
C TRP A 117 4.03 -18.67 -3.64
N VAL A 118 2.85 -19.23 -3.92
CA VAL A 118 1.82 -19.56 -2.91
C VAL A 118 2.35 -20.61 -1.94
N ALA A 119 2.95 -21.68 -2.45
CA ALA A 119 3.51 -22.77 -1.61
C ALA A 119 4.63 -22.27 -0.67
N GLY A 120 5.42 -21.29 -1.12
CA GLY A 120 6.49 -20.69 -0.31
C GLY A 120 6.01 -19.54 0.59
N ALA A 121 4.74 -19.18 0.58
CA ALA A 121 4.20 -18.13 1.43
C ALA A 121 3.90 -18.68 2.83
N ASP A 122 4.31 -17.95 3.86
CA ASP A 122 3.93 -18.22 5.25
C ASP A 122 2.48 -17.77 5.47
N ARG A 123 1.53 -18.65 5.14
CA ARG A 123 0.09 -18.44 5.25
C ARG A 123 -0.58 -19.70 5.81
N LYS A 124 -1.70 -19.51 6.45
CA LYS A 124 -2.58 -20.60 6.88
C LYS A 124 -3.00 -21.46 5.69
N ALA A 125 -3.22 -22.74 5.93
CA ALA A 125 -3.73 -23.64 4.90
C ALA A 125 -5.10 -23.16 4.40
N PHE A 126 -5.41 -23.48 3.13
CA PHE A 126 -6.66 -23.04 2.50
C PHE A 126 -7.88 -23.50 3.30
N GLU A 127 -7.87 -24.73 3.78
CA GLU A 127 -8.95 -25.37 4.55
C GLU A 127 -9.18 -24.74 5.91
N GLU A 128 -8.16 -24.08 6.47
CA GLU A 128 -8.27 -23.35 7.74
C GLU A 128 -9.00 -22.00 7.57
N VAL A 129 -8.93 -21.41 6.39
CA VAL A 129 -9.45 -20.06 6.13
C VAL A 129 -10.69 -20.03 5.23
N VAL A 130 -10.99 -21.15 4.55
CA VAL A 130 -12.15 -21.26 3.67
C VAL A 130 -13.11 -22.31 4.21
N ARG A 131 -14.33 -21.87 4.55
CA ARG A 131 -15.42 -22.74 4.97
C ARG A 131 -16.60 -22.59 4.01
N ARG A 132 -17.09 -23.70 3.48
CA ARG A 132 -18.38 -23.74 2.74
C ARG A 132 -19.49 -23.96 3.75
N LEU A 133 -20.52 -23.14 3.68
CA LEU A 133 -21.73 -23.23 4.51
C LEU A 133 -22.84 -23.89 3.71
#